data_20deb2fe97cc85c94ee1c3d597b42477
#
_entry.id   20deb2fe97cc85c94ee1c3d597b42477
#
_cell.length_a   1.000
_cell.length_b   1.000
_cell.length_c   1.000
_cell.angle_alpha   90.00
_cell.angle_beta   90.00
_cell.angle_gamma   90.00
#
_symmetry.space_group_name_H-M   'P 1'
#
loop_
_entity.id
_entity.type
_entity.pdbx_description
1 polymer ?
#
loop_
_entity_poly.entity_id
_entity_poly.type
_entity_poly.pdbx_seq_one_letter_code
_entity_poly.pdbx_strand_id
1 'polypeptide(L)'
;MTSVKEVEFRTEESKKNLEMAKKAQDLIAKRDLAMKVSNIVHWDFDVNSQKFESYNDPINDYVSDRLLTVSEYMDVIYPEDRSVFYDAMQSLIAGKNVTINFTCRIQTKYDETWQYCDFMGVPFDQDENGDIIRYTGFRQNIPKIQQLNRELKERNYKIELSFKTVGMSYWGFDVKSLKFSAFNDPINDFYSEKTITPEDYLNATHPDDVVFVRK
;
A
#
# COMPACT_ATOMS: atom_id res chain seq x y z
N MET A 1 46.74 24.55 -34.70
CA MET A 1 46.03 23.61 -35.64
C MET A 1 45.50 22.43 -34.83
N THR A 2 44.22 22.41 -34.61
CA THR A 2 43.55 21.25 -33.94
C THR A 2 43.66 20.06 -34.89
N SER A 3 44.21 18.95 -34.44
CA SER A 3 44.39 17.76 -35.28
C SER A 3 43.05 17.22 -35.76
N VAL A 4 42.95 16.75 -37.00
CA VAL A 4 41.75 16.10 -37.56
C VAL A 4 41.22 15.00 -36.63
N LYS A 5 42.11 14.27 -35.99
CA LYS A 5 41.77 13.26 -34.99
C LYS A 5 41.04 13.80 -33.76
N GLU A 6 41.33 15.00 -33.32
CA GLU A 6 40.67 15.67 -32.20
C GLU A 6 39.24 16.10 -32.54
N VAL A 7 39.03 16.52 -33.80
CA VAL A 7 37.69 16.86 -34.32
C VAL A 7 36.85 15.60 -34.49
N GLU A 8 37.39 14.50 -35.01
CA GLU A 8 36.73 13.22 -35.16
C GLU A 8 36.34 12.65 -33.79
N PHE A 9 37.25 12.66 -32.81
CA PHE A 9 36.98 12.21 -31.45
C PHE A 9 35.83 12.99 -30.78
N ARG A 10 35.85 14.32 -30.85
CA ARG A 10 34.77 15.17 -30.33
C ARG A 10 33.41 14.90 -31.01
N THR A 11 33.44 14.61 -32.31
CA THR A 11 32.23 14.29 -33.07
C THR A 11 31.64 12.96 -32.67
N GLU A 12 32.47 11.95 -32.43
CA GLU A 12 32.08 10.61 -31.96
C GLU A 12 31.51 10.68 -30.53
N GLU A 13 32.19 11.41 -29.64
CA GLU A 13 31.72 11.64 -28.26
C GLU A 13 30.38 12.39 -28.23
N SER A 14 30.21 13.43 -29.05
CA SER A 14 28.94 14.15 -29.22
C SER A 14 27.81 13.25 -29.71
N LYS A 15 28.08 12.36 -30.68
CA LYS A 15 27.07 11.37 -31.14
C LYS A 15 26.66 10.41 -30.03
N LYS A 16 27.64 9.87 -29.29
CA LYS A 16 27.39 8.97 -28.17
C LYS A 16 26.58 9.64 -27.06
N ASN A 17 26.91 10.90 -26.74
CA ASN A 17 26.15 11.67 -25.75
C ASN A 17 24.71 11.93 -26.20
N LEU A 18 24.50 12.22 -27.49
CA LEU A 18 23.17 12.42 -28.07
C LEU A 18 22.35 11.11 -28.03
N GLU A 19 22.97 9.97 -28.34
CA GLU A 19 22.29 8.66 -28.23
C GLU A 19 21.92 8.31 -26.79
N MET A 20 22.83 8.58 -25.84
CA MET A 20 22.53 8.36 -24.41
C MET A 20 21.40 9.27 -23.94
N ALA A 21 21.40 10.54 -24.34
CA ALA A 21 20.31 11.46 -24.01
C ALA A 21 18.95 11.00 -24.58
N LYS A 22 18.92 10.52 -25.83
CA LYS A 22 17.70 9.98 -26.44
C LYS A 22 17.21 8.73 -25.71
N LYS A 23 18.09 7.81 -25.35
CA LYS A 23 17.74 6.60 -24.57
C LYS A 23 17.20 6.96 -23.18
N ALA A 24 17.81 7.94 -22.52
CA ALA A 24 17.34 8.44 -21.24
C ALA A 24 15.93 9.05 -21.34
N GLN A 25 15.68 9.89 -22.36
CA GLN A 25 14.36 10.48 -22.61
C GLN A 25 13.29 9.41 -22.90
N ASP A 26 13.61 8.39 -23.71
CA ASP A 26 12.70 7.29 -24.00
C ASP A 26 12.35 6.47 -22.73
N LEU A 27 13.35 6.23 -21.88
CA LEU A 27 13.15 5.54 -20.62
C LEU A 27 12.26 6.34 -19.65
N ILE A 28 12.49 7.66 -19.56
CA ILE A 28 11.66 8.57 -18.75
C ILE A 28 10.22 8.55 -19.25
N ALA A 29 10.01 8.69 -20.57
CA ALA A 29 8.67 8.68 -21.15
C ALA A 29 7.92 7.35 -20.89
N LYS A 30 8.61 6.22 -20.99
CA LYS A 30 8.05 4.89 -20.68
C LYS A 30 7.70 4.75 -19.21
N ARG A 31 8.57 5.22 -18.32
CA ARG A 31 8.32 5.25 -16.87
C ARG A 31 7.07 6.08 -16.57
N ASP A 32 6.99 7.30 -17.10
CA ASP A 32 5.89 8.22 -16.83
C ASP A 32 4.55 7.66 -17.35
N LEU A 33 4.58 7.03 -18.52
CA LEU A 33 3.40 6.33 -19.04
C LEU A 33 2.96 5.16 -18.13
N ALA A 34 3.90 4.34 -17.70
CA ALA A 34 3.60 3.20 -16.81
C ALA A 34 3.01 3.69 -15.47
N MET A 35 3.57 4.75 -14.88
CA MET A 35 3.07 5.34 -13.65
C MET A 35 1.66 5.91 -13.83
N LYS A 36 1.42 6.63 -14.93
CA LYS A 36 0.11 7.19 -15.25
C LYS A 36 -0.97 6.12 -15.45
N VAL A 37 -0.65 5.04 -16.17
CA VAL A 37 -1.58 3.92 -16.39
C VAL A 37 -1.89 3.17 -15.09
N SER A 38 -0.92 3.08 -14.19
CA SER A 38 -1.05 2.39 -12.89
C SER A 38 -1.62 3.27 -11.79
N ASN A 39 -1.94 4.54 -12.06
CA ASN A 39 -2.34 5.54 -11.05
C ASN A 39 -1.34 5.67 -9.90
N ILE A 40 -0.05 5.59 -10.22
CA ILE A 40 1.05 5.76 -9.27
C ILE A 40 1.58 7.19 -9.43
N VAL A 41 1.68 7.88 -8.30
CA VAL A 41 2.33 9.19 -8.18
C VAL A 41 3.69 8.99 -7.55
N HIS A 42 4.73 9.42 -8.25
CA HIS A 42 6.07 9.51 -7.68
C HIS A 42 6.22 10.83 -6.93
N TRP A 43 6.86 10.80 -5.77
CA TRP A 43 7.15 11.98 -5.00
C TRP A 43 8.58 11.95 -4.44
N ASP A 44 9.16 13.10 -4.34
CA ASP A 44 10.39 13.38 -3.62
C ASP A 44 10.08 14.33 -2.46
N PHE A 45 10.75 14.16 -1.33
CA PHE A 45 10.64 15.03 -0.16
C PHE A 45 12.02 15.55 0.23
N ASP A 46 12.19 16.84 0.21
CA ASP A 46 13.40 17.52 0.65
C ASP A 46 13.29 17.87 2.13
N VAL A 47 14.21 17.35 2.94
CA VAL A 47 14.19 17.49 4.41
C VAL A 47 14.43 18.94 4.83
N ASN A 48 15.28 19.67 4.11
CA ASN A 48 15.67 21.03 4.47
C ASN A 48 14.55 22.04 4.23
N SER A 49 13.90 21.95 3.06
CA SER A 49 12.78 22.82 2.72
C SER A 49 11.44 22.32 3.22
N GLN A 50 11.35 21.06 3.65
CA GLN A 50 10.12 20.36 4.05
C GLN A 50 9.02 20.41 2.98
N LYS A 51 9.42 20.22 1.72
CA LYS A 51 8.53 20.27 0.57
C LYS A 51 8.54 18.99 -0.22
N PHE A 52 7.36 18.68 -0.77
CA PHE A 52 7.18 17.61 -1.73
C PHE A 52 7.31 18.14 -3.15
N GLU A 53 8.03 17.41 -3.99
CA GLU A 53 7.96 17.48 -5.44
C GLU A 53 7.26 16.20 -5.93
N SER A 54 6.18 16.35 -6.70
CA SER A 54 5.40 15.21 -7.18
C SER A 54 5.22 15.28 -8.69
N TYR A 55 5.17 14.10 -9.32
CA TYR A 55 4.98 13.95 -10.75
C TYR A 55 3.66 13.24 -11.04
N ASN A 56 2.86 13.80 -11.95
CA ASN A 56 1.50 13.33 -12.29
C ASN A 56 0.57 13.28 -11.07
N ASP A 57 0.69 14.23 -10.17
CA ASP A 57 -0.07 14.27 -8.93
C ASP A 57 -1.34 15.13 -9.08
N PRO A 58 -2.55 14.56 -9.00
CA PRO A 58 -3.79 15.32 -9.02
C PRO A 58 -3.91 16.33 -7.88
N ILE A 59 -3.21 16.13 -6.76
CA ILE A 59 -3.17 17.08 -5.65
C ILE A 59 -2.36 18.31 -6.05
N ASN A 60 -1.25 18.12 -6.74
CA ASN A 60 -0.39 19.21 -7.21
C ASN A 60 -1.14 20.12 -8.17
N ASP A 61 -1.95 19.55 -9.07
CA ASP A 61 -2.85 20.32 -9.93
C ASP A 61 -3.91 21.09 -9.14
N TYR A 62 -4.28 20.63 -7.94
CA TYR A 62 -5.24 21.29 -7.06
C TYR A 62 -4.69 22.59 -6.47
N VAL A 63 -3.41 22.61 -6.12
CA VAL A 63 -2.76 23.73 -5.40
C VAL A 63 -1.98 24.64 -6.35
N SER A 64 -1.90 24.35 -7.66
CA SER A 64 -1.04 24.98 -8.68
C SER A 64 0.43 24.52 -8.67
N ASP A 65 1.09 24.55 -9.83
CA ASP A 65 2.47 24.16 -10.23
C ASP A 65 3.63 24.41 -9.22
N ARG A 66 3.40 24.33 -7.94
CA ARG A 66 4.40 24.57 -6.90
C ARG A 66 4.61 23.34 -6.01
N LEU A 67 5.80 23.28 -5.43
CA LEU A 67 6.13 22.31 -4.40
C LEU A 67 5.16 22.43 -3.23
N LEU A 68 4.58 21.30 -2.81
CA LEU A 68 3.64 21.22 -1.68
C LEU A 68 4.41 21.16 -0.36
N THR A 69 4.02 21.98 0.58
CA THR A 69 4.46 21.87 1.98
C THR A 69 3.71 20.74 2.69
N VAL A 70 4.25 20.24 3.81
CA VAL A 70 3.57 19.26 4.66
C VAL A 70 2.19 19.79 5.10
N SER A 71 2.08 21.09 5.42
CA SER A 71 0.82 21.70 5.81
C SER A 71 -0.23 21.66 4.71
N GLU A 72 0.14 22.02 3.47
CA GLU A 72 -0.77 21.99 2.32
C GLU A 72 -1.21 20.55 1.99
N TYR A 73 -0.32 19.57 2.19
CA TYR A 73 -0.68 18.18 2.06
C TYR A 73 -1.67 17.72 3.13
N MET A 74 -1.51 18.20 4.38
CA MET A 74 -2.44 17.91 5.49
C MET A 74 -3.87 18.39 5.20
N ASP A 75 -4.05 19.45 4.41
CA ASP A 75 -5.37 19.98 4.09
C ASP A 75 -6.20 19.04 3.22
N VAL A 76 -5.53 18.24 2.37
CA VAL A 76 -6.17 17.25 1.50
C VAL A 76 -6.26 15.85 2.13
N ILE A 77 -5.72 15.65 3.34
CA ILE A 77 -5.84 14.40 4.11
C ILE A 77 -7.16 14.41 4.91
N TYR A 78 -7.84 13.26 4.91
CA TYR A 78 -9.03 13.04 5.72
C TYR A 78 -8.75 13.32 7.22
N PRO A 79 -9.60 14.06 7.94
CA PRO A 79 -9.29 14.53 9.29
C PRO A 79 -8.83 13.47 10.28
N GLU A 80 -9.46 12.29 10.26
CA GLU A 80 -9.10 11.19 11.17
C GLU A 80 -7.74 10.53 10.82
N ASP A 81 -7.26 10.67 9.57
CA ASP A 81 -6.02 10.07 9.10
C ASP A 81 -4.82 11.03 9.24
N ARG A 82 -5.06 12.29 9.63
CA ARG A 82 -4.03 13.32 9.75
C ARG A 82 -2.93 12.96 10.72
N SER A 83 -3.26 12.29 11.82
CA SER A 83 -2.24 11.85 12.79
C SER A 83 -1.25 10.86 12.18
N VAL A 84 -1.74 9.89 11.41
CA VAL A 84 -0.89 8.88 10.75
C VAL A 84 0.06 9.55 9.75
N PHE A 85 -0.46 10.47 8.95
CA PHE A 85 0.37 11.24 8.02
C PHE A 85 1.39 12.11 8.75
N TYR A 86 0.97 12.83 9.80
CA TYR A 86 1.84 13.68 10.59
C TYR A 86 3.01 12.92 11.22
N ASP A 87 2.76 11.77 11.84
CA ASP A 87 3.79 10.94 12.47
C ASP A 87 4.81 10.42 11.44
N ALA A 88 4.34 10.04 10.25
CA ALA A 88 5.22 9.67 9.14
C ALA A 88 6.11 10.86 8.73
N MET A 89 5.52 12.05 8.56
CA MET A 89 6.27 13.26 8.18
C MET A 89 7.28 13.69 9.24
N GLN A 90 6.96 13.58 10.52
CA GLN A 90 7.90 13.84 11.60
C GLN A 90 9.15 12.94 11.53
N SER A 91 8.97 11.69 11.11
CA SER A 91 10.09 10.77 10.91
C SER A 91 10.99 11.18 9.74
N LEU A 92 10.40 11.70 8.63
CA LEU A 92 11.16 12.23 7.49
C LEU A 92 11.89 13.53 7.84
N ILE A 93 11.19 14.48 8.48
CA ILE A 93 11.75 15.79 8.89
C ILE A 93 12.91 15.59 9.86
N ALA A 94 12.84 14.58 10.73
CA ALA A 94 13.93 14.23 11.64
C ALA A 94 15.13 13.56 10.96
N GLY A 95 15.12 13.40 9.63
CA GLY A 95 16.22 12.78 8.86
C GLY A 95 16.49 11.32 9.23
N LYS A 96 15.50 10.61 9.79
CA LYS A 96 15.67 9.22 10.23
C LYS A 96 15.85 8.30 9.02
N ASN A 97 16.83 7.41 9.09
CA ASN A 97 17.01 6.37 8.08
C ASN A 97 15.93 5.29 8.20
N VAL A 98 14.69 5.63 7.85
CA VAL A 98 13.52 4.77 7.96
C VAL A 98 12.76 4.71 6.64
N THR A 99 12.18 3.56 6.35
CA THR A 99 11.17 3.41 5.30
C THR A 99 9.81 3.76 5.90
N ILE A 100 9.06 4.63 5.22
CA ILE A 100 7.67 4.87 5.57
C ILE A 100 6.75 4.00 4.72
N ASN A 101 5.69 3.50 5.35
CA ASN A 101 4.62 2.77 4.67
C ASN A 101 3.32 2.97 5.47
N PHE A 102 2.37 3.69 4.91
CA PHE A 102 1.08 3.93 5.55
C PHE A 102 -0.01 4.15 4.53
N THR A 103 -1.25 3.97 4.96
CA THR A 103 -2.46 4.24 4.17
C THR A 103 -3.20 5.43 4.78
N CYS A 104 -3.65 6.36 3.96
CA CYS A 104 -4.57 7.41 4.38
C CYS A 104 -5.57 7.74 3.28
N ARG A 105 -6.67 8.39 3.66
CA ARG A 105 -7.67 8.91 2.72
C ARG A 105 -7.29 10.32 2.31
N ILE A 106 -7.31 10.57 1.01
CA ILE A 106 -7.06 11.89 0.44
C ILE A 106 -8.17 12.30 -0.51
N GLN A 107 -8.37 13.61 -0.65
CA GLN A 107 -9.24 14.20 -1.65
C GLN A 107 -8.40 14.86 -2.73
N THR A 108 -8.74 14.62 -3.99
CA THR A 108 -8.05 15.24 -5.12
C THR A 108 -8.96 16.28 -5.79
N LYS A 109 -8.37 17.15 -6.58
CA LYS A 109 -9.09 18.18 -7.37
C LYS A 109 -10.20 17.60 -8.25
N TYR A 110 -10.00 16.39 -8.76
CA TYR A 110 -10.87 15.78 -9.77
C TYR A 110 -11.95 14.87 -9.15
N ASP A 111 -11.84 14.58 -7.87
CA ASP A 111 -12.78 13.70 -7.19
C ASP A 111 -13.11 14.28 -5.80
N GLU A 112 -14.35 14.67 -5.60
CA GLU A 112 -14.84 15.16 -4.31
C GLU A 112 -14.93 14.04 -3.26
N THR A 113 -14.78 12.79 -3.68
CA THR A 113 -14.79 11.65 -2.78
C THR A 113 -13.42 11.40 -2.17
N TRP A 114 -13.40 10.89 -0.96
CA TRP A 114 -12.19 10.46 -0.28
C TRP A 114 -11.70 9.15 -0.88
N GLN A 115 -10.46 9.16 -1.36
CA GLN A 115 -9.82 7.98 -1.93
C GLN A 115 -8.74 7.45 -1.00
N TYR A 116 -8.70 6.14 -0.80
CA TYR A 116 -7.61 5.51 -0.06
C TYR A 116 -6.34 5.45 -0.92
N CYS A 117 -5.25 5.88 -0.32
CA CYS A 117 -3.95 5.87 -0.94
C CYS A 117 -2.93 5.19 -0.02
N ASP A 118 -2.13 4.29 -0.59
CA ASP A 118 -0.93 3.77 0.05
C ASP A 118 0.25 4.70 -0.27
N PHE A 119 0.98 5.07 0.76
CA PHE A 119 2.23 5.82 0.68
C PHE A 119 3.40 4.93 1.05
N MET A 120 4.42 4.93 0.21
CA MET A 120 5.69 4.27 0.47
C MET A 120 6.82 5.23 0.18
N GLY A 121 7.84 5.26 1.04
CA GLY A 121 9.00 6.11 0.85
C GLY A 121 10.24 5.54 1.52
N VAL A 122 11.39 5.79 0.89
CA VAL A 122 12.71 5.35 1.35
C VAL A 122 13.68 6.51 1.32
N PRO A 123 14.73 6.49 2.18
CA PRO A 123 15.85 7.42 2.07
C PRO A 123 16.49 7.30 0.68
N PHE A 124 16.84 8.45 0.09
CA PHE A 124 17.41 8.50 -1.26
C PHE A 124 18.78 9.17 -1.29
N ASP A 125 18.93 10.38 -0.73
CA ASP A 125 20.19 11.08 -0.67
C ASP A 125 20.61 11.38 0.76
N GLN A 126 21.94 11.42 0.98
CA GLN A 126 22.58 11.77 2.24
C GLN A 126 23.57 12.92 2.01
N ASP A 127 23.79 13.72 3.04
CA ASP A 127 24.86 14.71 3.06
C ASP A 127 26.22 14.06 3.38
N GLU A 128 27.27 14.90 3.47
CA GLU A 128 28.65 14.46 3.79
C GLU A 128 28.78 13.85 5.20
N ASN A 129 27.84 14.11 6.09
CA ASN A 129 27.80 13.58 7.46
C ASN A 129 27.01 12.26 7.55
N GLY A 130 26.33 11.87 6.47
CA GLY A 130 25.46 10.70 6.41
C GLY A 130 24.02 10.97 6.86
N ASP A 131 23.64 12.24 7.07
CA ASP A 131 22.29 12.63 7.41
C ASP A 131 21.40 12.60 6.16
N ILE A 132 20.20 12.06 6.27
CA ILE A 132 19.25 11.98 5.15
C ILE A 132 18.75 13.38 4.81
N ILE A 133 18.97 13.79 3.58
CA ILE A 133 18.53 15.10 3.05
C ILE A 133 17.38 15.00 2.06
N ARG A 134 17.13 13.80 1.48
CA ARG A 134 16.02 13.55 0.57
C ARG A 134 15.48 12.14 0.70
N TYR A 135 14.15 12.05 0.64
CA TYR A 135 13.43 10.79 0.48
C TYR A 135 12.74 10.75 -0.87
N THR A 136 12.59 9.55 -1.42
CA THR A 136 11.82 9.29 -2.62
C THR A 136 10.78 8.23 -2.36
N GLY A 137 9.65 8.30 -3.06
CA GLY A 137 8.59 7.34 -2.81
C GLY A 137 7.47 7.35 -3.85
N PHE A 138 6.46 6.57 -3.53
CA PHE A 138 5.28 6.43 -4.36
C PHE A 138 4.02 6.60 -3.51
N ARG A 139 3.01 7.18 -4.14
CA ARG A 139 1.63 7.15 -3.68
C ARG A 139 0.78 6.45 -4.73
N GLN A 140 -0.02 5.47 -4.31
CA GLN A 140 -0.90 4.72 -5.19
C GLN A 140 -2.33 4.75 -4.66
N ASN A 141 -3.28 5.10 -5.53
CA ASN A 141 -4.69 4.99 -5.19
C ASN A 141 -5.10 3.52 -5.13
N ILE A 142 -5.76 3.14 -4.03
CA ILE A 142 -6.25 1.77 -3.84
C ILE A 142 -7.61 1.65 -4.53
N PRO A 143 -7.78 0.75 -5.51
CA PRO A 143 -9.06 0.52 -6.15
C PRO A 143 -10.14 0.16 -5.12
N LYS A 144 -11.38 0.63 -5.35
CA LYS A 144 -12.50 0.44 -4.43
C LYS A 144 -12.71 -1.02 -4.02
N ILE A 145 -12.52 -1.94 -4.96
CA ILE A 145 -12.65 -3.38 -4.68
C ILE A 145 -11.60 -3.90 -3.69
N GLN A 146 -10.35 -3.43 -3.81
CA GLN A 146 -9.28 -3.82 -2.89
C GLN A 146 -9.51 -3.22 -1.48
N GLN A 147 -10.02 -1.99 -1.43
CA GLN A 147 -10.42 -1.32 -0.21
C GLN A 147 -11.51 -2.12 0.52
N LEU A 148 -12.59 -2.46 -0.18
CA LEU A 148 -13.69 -3.26 0.39
C LEU A 148 -13.21 -4.63 0.87
N ASN A 149 -12.31 -5.28 0.14
CA ASN A 149 -11.73 -6.55 0.55
C ASN A 149 -10.87 -6.40 1.83
N ARG A 150 -10.14 -5.30 1.98
CA ARG A 150 -9.36 -5.00 3.21
C ARG A 150 -10.29 -4.79 4.39
N GLU A 151 -11.31 -3.94 4.24
CA GLU A 151 -12.33 -3.70 5.27
C GLU A 151 -13.05 -4.99 5.70
N LEU A 152 -13.39 -5.84 4.73
CA LEU A 152 -14.03 -7.13 4.99
C LEU A 152 -13.11 -8.06 5.80
N LYS A 153 -11.84 -8.15 5.43
CA LYS A 153 -10.86 -8.96 6.18
C LYS A 153 -10.68 -8.45 7.61
N GLU A 154 -10.60 -7.14 7.81
CA GLU A 154 -10.47 -6.55 9.16
C GLU A 154 -11.71 -6.81 10.02
N ARG A 155 -12.91 -6.68 9.44
CA ARG A 155 -14.16 -7.01 10.14
C ARG A 155 -14.24 -8.48 10.51
N ASN A 156 -13.91 -9.36 9.57
CA ASN A 156 -13.89 -10.80 9.83
C ASN A 156 -12.89 -11.14 10.95
N TYR A 157 -11.69 -10.57 10.90
CA TYR A 157 -10.68 -10.77 11.95
C TYR A 157 -11.17 -10.31 13.34
N LYS A 158 -11.85 -9.16 13.42
CA LYS A 158 -12.43 -8.68 14.68
C LYS A 158 -13.52 -9.61 15.21
N ILE A 159 -14.36 -10.14 14.33
CA ILE A 159 -15.39 -11.12 14.67
C ILE A 159 -14.73 -12.39 15.19
N GLU A 160 -13.74 -12.92 14.48
CA GLU A 160 -12.99 -14.11 14.89
C GLU A 160 -12.32 -13.94 16.25
N LEU A 161 -11.68 -12.79 16.46
CA LEU A 161 -11.06 -12.48 17.74
C LEU A 161 -12.09 -12.44 18.87
N SER A 162 -13.26 -11.85 18.62
CA SER A 162 -14.35 -11.78 19.59
C SER A 162 -14.85 -13.19 19.99
N PHE A 163 -15.06 -14.07 19.01
CA PHE A 163 -15.46 -15.45 19.27
C PHE A 163 -14.41 -16.22 20.08
N LYS A 164 -13.12 -16.06 19.70
CA LYS A 164 -12.01 -16.66 20.45
C LYS A 164 -11.93 -16.18 21.89
N THR A 165 -12.13 -14.87 22.11
CA THR A 165 -12.03 -14.27 23.45
C THR A 165 -13.11 -14.76 24.40
N VAL A 166 -14.34 -14.99 23.92
CA VAL A 166 -15.46 -15.47 24.74
C VAL A 166 -15.65 -16.98 24.70
N GLY A 167 -14.76 -17.70 23.99
CA GLY A 167 -14.85 -19.17 23.88
C GLY A 167 -16.07 -19.64 23.09
N MET A 168 -16.62 -18.81 22.20
CA MET A 168 -17.75 -19.17 21.35
C MET A 168 -17.28 -19.80 20.04
N SER A 169 -17.97 -20.85 19.61
CA SER A 169 -17.88 -21.38 18.27
C SER A 169 -19.18 -21.10 17.51
N TYR A 170 -19.10 -20.97 16.21
CA TYR A 170 -20.26 -20.98 15.35
C TYR A 170 -20.10 -22.04 14.26
N TRP A 171 -21.18 -22.53 13.76
CA TRP A 171 -21.18 -23.52 12.69
C TRP A 171 -22.26 -23.21 11.65
N GLY A 172 -21.99 -23.66 10.44
CA GLY A 172 -22.94 -23.66 9.34
C GLY A 172 -23.07 -25.07 8.76
N PHE A 173 -24.26 -25.42 8.28
CA PHE A 173 -24.51 -26.69 7.62
C PHE A 173 -25.05 -26.43 6.21
N ASP A 174 -24.29 -26.88 5.21
CA ASP A 174 -24.74 -26.85 3.82
C ASP A 174 -25.59 -28.07 3.51
N VAL A 175 -26.88 -27.83 3.27
CA VAL A 175 -27.87 -28.90 3.07
C VAL A 175 -27.64 -29.67 1.76
N LYS A 176 -27.01 -29.04 0.75
CA LYS A 176 -26.78 -29.70 -0.55
C LYS A 176 -25.58 -30.63 -0.50
N SER A 177 -24.49 -30.18 0.12
CA SER A 177 -23.26 -30.96 0.22
C SER A 177 -23.22 -31.85 1.47
N LEU A 178 -24.18 -31.68 2.40
CA LEU A 178 -24.22 -32.35 3.71
C LEU A 178 -22.94 -32.15 4.53
N LYS A 179 -22.40 -30.92 4.49
CA LYS A 179 -21.13 -30.60 5.12
C LYS A 179 -21.29 -29.52 6.18
N PHE A 180 -20.58 -29.70 7.29
CA PHE A 180 -20.44 -28.67 8.30
C PHE A 180 -19.21 -27.79 7.99
N SER A 181 -19.36 -26.50 8.27
CA SER A 181 -18.27 -25.56 8.45
C SER A 181 -18.34 -25.00 9.86
N ALA A 182 -17.25 -25.02 10.58
CA ALA A 182 -17.22 -24.50 11.94
C ALA A 182 -16.01 -23.57 12.11
N PHE A 183 -16.16 -22.62 13.03
CA PHE A 183 -15.11 -21.69 13.41
C PHE A 183 -14.93 -21.75 14.94
N ASN A 184 -13.67 -21.79 15.40
CA ASN A 184 -13.29 -21.92 16.80
C ASN A 184 -13.98 -23.12 17.47
N ASP A 185 -14.12 -24.23 16.77
CA ASP A 185 -14.77 -25.45 17.24
C ASP A 185 -13.69 -26.49 17.59
N PRO A 186 -13.64 -27.00 18.84
CA PRO A 186 -12.66 -28.02 19.24
C PRO A 186 -12.71 -29.28 18.38
N ILE A 187 -13.89 -29.63 17.86
CA ILE A 187 -14.04 -30.78 16.96
C ILE A 187 -13.39 -30.52 15.62
N ASN A 188 -13.56 -29.31 15.07
CA ASN A 188 -12.96 -28.90 13.82
C ASN A 188 -11.43 -28.83 13.92
N ASP A 189 -10.90 -28.33 15.02
CA ASP A 189 -9.47 -28.30 15.30
C ASP A 189 -8.87 -29.72 15.41
N PHE A 190 -9.65 -30.68 15.91
CA PHE A 190 -9.24 -32.06 16.03
C PHE A 190 -9.18 -32.78 14.67
N TYR A 191 -10.07 -32.42 13.74
CA TYR A 191 -10.14 -33.00 12.40
C TYR A 191 -9.47 -32.13 11.32
N SER A 192 -8.53 -31.26 11.66
CA SER A 192 -7.88 -30.27 10.79
C SER A 192 -7.83 -30.69 9.32
N GLU A 193 -8.38 -29.86 8.43
CA GLU A 193 -8.45 -30.01 6.96
C GLU A 193 -9.54 -30.97 6.42
N LYS A 194 -10.37 -31.60 7.24
CA LYS A 194 -11.48 -32.40 6.73
C LYS A 194 -12.81 -31.66 6.85
N THR A 195 -13.61 -31.82 5.82
CA THR A 195 -15.01 -31.46 5.88
C THR A 195 -15.70 -32.39 6.86
N ILE A 196 -16.25 -31.85 7.93
CA ILE A 196 -16.91 -32.62 8.98
C ILE A 196 -18.28 -33.05 8.46
N THR A 197 -18.54 -34.35 8.52
CA THR A 197 -19.85 -34.94 8.22
C THR A 197 -20.72 -35.04 9.47
N PRO A 198 -22.06 -35.22 9.34
CA PRO A 198 -22.91 -35.53 10.48
C PRO A 198 -22.43 -36.73 11.29
N GLU A 199 -21.83 -37.71 10.65
CA GLU A 199 -21.30 -38.90 11.27
C GLU A 199 -20.05 -38.62 12.12
N ASP A 200 -19.16 -37.75 11.64
CA ASP A 200 -18.01 -37.28 12.43
C ASP A 200 -18.45 -36.57 13.71
N TYR A 201 -19.51 -35.74 13.62
CA TYR A 201 -20.11 -35.09 14.79
C TYR A 201 -20.69 -36.08 15.80
N LEU A 202 -21.42 -37.09 15.30
CA LEU A 202 -21.96 -38.13 16.17
C LEU A 202 -20.87 -38.93 16.88
N ASN A 203 -19.77 -39.21 16.16
CA ASN A 203 -18.63 -39.96 16.73
C ASN A 203 -17.85 -39.13 17.77
N ALA A 204 -17.90 -37.80 17.71
CA ALA A 204 -17.30 -36.92 18.70
C ALA A 204 -18.24 -36.61 19.89
N THR A 205 -19.52 -36.97 19.81
CA THR A 205 -20.51 -36.77 20.86
C THR A 205 -20.38 -37.86 21.95
N HIS A 206 -20.53 -37.47 23.23
CA HIS A 206 -20.53 -38.42 24.31
C HIS A 206 -21.61 -39.50 24.08
N PRO A 207 -21.35 -40.81 24.34
CA PRO A 207 -22.30 -41.89 24.04
C PRO A 207 -23.68 -41.68 24.60
N ASP A 208 -23.81 -41.11 25.80
CA ASP A 208 -25.10 -40.87 26.46
C ASP A 208 -25.94 -39.78 25.75
N ASP A 209 -25.28 -38.88 25.03
CA ASP A 209 -25.90 -37.72 24.36
C ASP A 209 -26.24 -37.98 22.88
N VAL A 210 -25.68 -39.02 22.28
CA VAL A 210 -25.90 -39.38 20.86
C VAL A 210 -27.39 -39.54 20.53
N VAL A 211 -28.18 -40.06 21.46
CA VAL A 211 -29.64 -40.25 21.27
C VAL A 211 -30.38 -38.93 21.10
N PHE A 212 -29.90 -37.86 21.73
CA PHE A 212 -30.51 -36.52 21.60
C PHE A 212 -30.10 -35.81 20.31
N VAL A 213 -28.91 -36.07 19.81
CA VAL A 213 -28.38 -35.44 18.59
C VAL A 213 -28.97 -36.09 17.32
N ARG A 214 -29.41 -37.35 17.38
CA ARG A 214 -30.02 -38.09 16.26
C ARG A 214 -31.50 -37.78 16.02
N LYS A 215 -32.17 -37.05 16.91
CA LYS A 215 -33.57 -36.63 16.73
C LYS A 215 -33.67 -35.35 15.92
#